data_4b728ab82913ad3c10e74153b0ca31c7
#
_entry.id   4b728ab82913ad3c10e74153b0ca31c7
#
_cell.length_a   1.000
_cell.length_b   1.000
_cell.length_c   1.000
_cell.angle_alpha   90.00
_cell.angle_beta   90.00
_cell.angle_gamma   90.00
#
_symmetry.space_group_name_H-M   'P 1'
#
loop_
_entity.id
_entity.type
_entity.pdbx_description
1 polymer ?
#
loop_
_entity_poly.entity_id
_entity_poly.type
_entity_poly.pdbx_seq_one_letter_code
_entity_poly.pdbx_strand_id
1 'polypeptide(L)'
;IQSRNRGEPLSPPLSAGHTKTTFQDDLVIPDPLNIDSHVGYVPYQDKSLANAHNNGYARSGIATHSDLHNMNLARTSKIFHVIIVGGAFAGIRAAQELEQLVPPHMITITVIEKRDQYFYNLGALRAMVKPELIDIVWLPYNNIFKYPHNRVIKGEVTAVYPNAVILKDGRKMDFDSLLVSIGSVYPQPCKVDTASHVQGKAEMRMYADIVREAESILIIGGGPTGVGLAAEIATEYQNKTVILVHAGSRLLQSECTSEAMSRKALKKLKALGVKVFLNERVIIPDDEPLTYRIECRWLKTSKGRMLFSNFQVLCNGITFNTSMMNTLDPLFTHKIIDSNSGQIRVLPTMQIDHPELPWIFSAGDVCNTAGEKQAYRADSQGGHVARCIARMAQAWAHGNPQWFNVHLKEWHDPAQFMSVAMGPSAGITDTPWIVLGDLPTRIMKSRELFLQRRYREFNLEFPGVPKHKVNSSNSSMNGNKGRSKNNASSSNSSVLTRTGRDDDRFIRSAEDIRQAQALVQAHEQAQARALHHEQAKKRTHVQIHQHQQHQQQLLASQPSISSALSQGASSTSRHNIEQRIRARGGVATNIENP
;
A
#
# COMPACT_ATOMS: atom_id res chain seq x y z
N ILE A 1 24.94 -66.26 20.07
CA ILE A 1 26.24 -66.71 20.57
C ILE A 1 27.21 -65.56 20.42
N GLN A 2 27.45 -64.88 21.54
CA GLN A 2 28.71 -64.43 22.14
C GLN A 2 29.68 -63.68 21.19
N SER A 3 30.36 -62.59 21.47
CA SER A 3 30.59 -61.80 22.69
C SER A 3 31.69 -60.74 22.37
N ARG A 4 31.62 -59.61 23.01
CA ARG A 4 32.73 -58.74 23.55
C ARG A 4 33.93 -58.41 22.64
N ASN A 5 34.51 -57.25 22.56
CA ASN A 5 35.01 -56.33 23.61
C ASN A 5 35.49 -55.01 23.03
N ARG A 6 35.24 -53.90 23.73
CA ARG A 6 36.05 -52.75 24.18
C ARG A 6 37.35 -52.40 23.47
N GLY A 7 37.56 -51.11 23.31
CA GLY A 7 38.84 -50.42 23.21
C GLY A 7 38.70 -48.91 22.90
N GLU A 8 38.85 -48.09 23.93
CA GLU A 8 39.07 -46.64 23.92
C GLU A 8 40.53 -46.27 23.59
N PRO A 9 40.93 -44.98 23.70
CA PRO A 9 41.17 -44.03 22.60
C PRO A 9 42.66 -43.69 22.46
N LEU A 10 43.05 -43.03 21.38
CA LEU A 10 44.38 -42.37 21.30
C LEU A 10 44.27 -41.01 20.62
N SER A 11 44.78 -40.02 21.35
CA SER A 11 44.98 -38.61 20.95
C SER A 11 46.31 -38.43 20.21
N PRO A 12 46.63 -37.22 19.73
CA PRO A 12 47.31 -36.95 18.44
C PRO A 12 48.83 -36.71 18.55
N PRO A 13 49.49 -36.38 17.46
CA PRO A 13 50.70 -35.54 17.56
C PRO A 13 50.64 -34.26 16.71
N LEU A 14 51.34 -33.31 17.25
CA LEU A 14 51.58 -31.92 16.86
C LEU A 14 52.51 -31.75 15.63
N SER A 15 52.33 -30.55 15.01
CA SER A 15 53.34 -29.64 14.43
C SER A 15 53.79 -29.83 12.98
N ALA A 16 53.53 -28.80 12.21
CA ALA A 16 54.52 -27.96 11.55
C ALA A 16 53.84 -26.91 10.72
N GLY A 17 54.08 -25.74 10.96
CA GLY A 17 54.14 -24.43 10.58
C GLY A 17 54.23 -24.08 9.08
N HIS A 18 53.39 -23.17 8.62
CA HIS A 18 53.76 -22.25 7.53
C HIS A 18 53.04 -20.91 7.75
N THR A 19 53.83 -19.90 7.56
CA THR A 19 53.69 -18.48 7.69
C THR A 19 52.42 -17.91 7.02
N LYS A 20 51.64 -17.17 7.81
CA LYS A 20 50.55 -16.31 7.36
C LYS A 20 51.10 -14.92 7.04
N THR A 21 50.86 -14.42 5.83
CA THR A 21 50.83 -12.99 5.53
C THR A 21 49.36 -12.52 5.71
N THR A 22 49.17 -11.71 6.71
CA THR A 22 47.92 -11.03 7.03
C THR A 22 47.80 -9.78 6.16
N PHE A 23 46.71 -9.71 5.38
CA PHE A 23 46.11 -8.42 4.99
C PHE A 23 44.86 -8.27 5.84
N GLN A 24 44.93 -7.34 6.76
CA GLN A 24 43.84 -6.86 7.59
C GLN A 24 43.23 -5.67 6.85
N ASP A 25 42.02 -5.81 6.34
CA ASP A 25 41.13 -4.68 6.04
C ASP A 25 39.94 -4.81 6.97
N ASP A 26 40.00 -4.01 8.03
CA ASP A 26 38.95 -3.87 9.03
C ASP A 26 37.76 -3.15 8.44
N LEU A 27 36.76 -3.88 7.92
CA LEU A 27 35.42 -3.36 7.71
C LEU A 27 34.57 -3.77 8.91
N VAL A 28 34.59 -2.95 9.96
CA VAL A 28 33.72 -3.07 11.11
C VAL A 28 32.30 -2.67 10.67
N ILE A 29 31.43 -3.65 10.46
CA ILE A 29 29.99 -3.44 10.34
C ILE A 29 29.45 -3.40 11.76
N PRO A 30 28.85 -2.27 12.23
CA PRO A 30 28.26 -2.23 13.57
C PRO A 30 27.04 -3.15 13.64
N ASP A 31 27.00 -3.98 14.65
CA ASP A 31 25.90 -4.85 15.03
C ASP A 31 24.67 -4.00 15.40
N PRO A 32 23.49 -4.14 14.76
CA PRO A 32 22.33 -3.32 15.05
C PRO A 32 21.61 -3.67 16.35
N LEU A 33 22.09 -4.62 17.14
CA LEU A 33 21.40 -5.08 18.35
C LEU A 33 22.16 -4.82 19.67
N ASN A 34 23.32 -4.12 19.64
CA ASN A 34 24.01 -3.74 20.87
C ASN A 34 23.96 -2.22 21.08
N ILE A 35 22.81 -1.73 21.52
CA ILE A 35 22.69 -0.41 22.16
C ILE A 35 22.69 -0.68 23.65
N ASP A 36 23.83 -0.46 24.25
CA ASP A 36 24.02 -0.48 25.70
C ASP A 36 22.96 0.37 26.41
N SER A 37 22.24 -0.26 27.34
CA SER A 37 21.20 0.32 28.18
C SER A 37 21.75 1.23 29.31
N HIS A 38 22.87 1.91 29.09
CA HIS A 38 23.48 2.82 30.09
C HIS A 38 23.89 4.16 29.49
N VAL A 39 22.96 4.84 28.80
CA VAL A 39 23.01 6.30 28.71
C VAL A 39 21.83 6.81 29.49
N GLY A 40 22.10 7.30 30.69
CA GLY A 40 21.10 7.91 31.55
C GLY A 40 20.38 9.01 30.78
N TYR A 41 19.08 8.86 30.65
CA TYR A 41 18.19 9.89 30.14
C TYR A 41 18.25 11.07 31.11
N VAL A 42 18.99 12.10 30.74
CA VAL A 42 18.91 13.42 31.36
C VAL A 42 17.78 14.14 30.64
N PRO A 43 16.61 14.36 31.27
CA PRO A 43 15.56 15.13 30.62
C PRO A 43 16.09 16.55 30.40
N TYR A 44 16.18 16.96 29.15
CA TYR A 44 16.43 18.34 28.77
C TYR A 44 15.26 19.18 29.29
N GLN A 45 15.49 19.90 30.39
CA GLN A 45 14.58 20.91 30.90
C GLN A 45 14.75 22.16 30.04
N ASP A 46 13.91 22.31 29.01
CA ASP A 46 13.78 23.56 28.30
C ASP A 46 13.12 24.60 29.21
N LYS A 47 13.95 25.54 29.69
CA LYS A 47 13.47 26.69 30.51
C LYS A 47 12.50 27.59 29.75
N SER A 48 12.34 27.45 28.43
CA SER A 48 11.35 28.14 27.62
C SER A 48 9.94 27.61 27.86
N LEU A 49 9.79 26.32 28.23
CA LEU A 49 8.49 25.71 28.60
C LEU A 49 8.04 26.11 30.02
N ALA A 50 8.98 26.43 30.90
CA ALA A 50 8.64 26.90 32.28
C ALA A 50 7.97 28.28 32.28
N ASN A 51 8.28 29.14 31.30
CA ASN A 51 7.60 30.44 31.16
C ASN A 51 6.22 30.35 30.47
N ALA A 52 5.95 29.30 29.74
CA ALA A 52 4.62 29.03 29.18
C ALA A 52 3.63 28.52 30.23
N HIS A 53 4.13 27.87 31.29
CA HIS A 53 3.29 27.37 32.38
C HIS A 53 2.76 28.48 33.31
N ASN A 54 3.40 29.66 33.33
CA ASN A 54 2.94 30.79 34.15
C ASN A 54 1.90 31.70 33.49
N ASN A 55 1.54 31.47 32.23
CA ASN A 55 0.53 32.26 31.52
C ASN A 55 -0.81 31.51 31.30
N GLY A 56 -1.36 30.94 32.37
CA GLY A 56 -2.78 30.58 32.39
C GLY A 56 -3.23 29.34 31.57
N TYR A 57 -2.33 28.60 30.93
CA TYR A 57 -2.67 27.41 30.13
C TYR A 57 -2.66 26.07 30.89
N ALA A 58 -2.56 26.13 32.23
CA ALA A 58 -2.41 24.94 33.08
C ALA A 58 -3.71 24.40 33.69
N ARG A 59 -4.88 24.66 33.11
CA ARG A 59 -6.12 24.00 33.53
C ARG A 59 -6.96 23.63 32.31
N SER A 60 -7.06 22.34 32.06
CA SER A 60 -7.75 21.62 30.96
C SER A 60 -7.01 21.67 29.61
N GLY A 61 -6.22 20.66 29.34
CA GLY A 61 -5.35 20.56 28.15
C GLY A 61 -6.04 20.20 26.84
N ILE A 62 -7.25 20.66 26.58
CA ILE A 62 -7.91 20.55 25.28
C ILE A 62 -8.31 21.97 24.91
N ALA A 63 -7.67 22.50 23.83
CA ALA A 63 -8.12 23.76 23.22
C ALA A 63 -9.58 23.59 22.81
N THR A 64 -10.46 24.45 23.32
CA THR A 64 -11.87 24.43 22.93
C THR A 64 -12.03 24.85 21.47
N HIS A 65 -13.16 24.51 20.86
CA HIS A 65 -13.48 24.94 19.48
C HIS A 65 -13.37 26.46 19.32
N SER A 66 -13.68 27.23 20.36
CA SER A 66 -13.52 28.70 20.38
C SER A 66 -12.06 29.13 20.42
N ASP A 67 -11.20 28.41 21.12
CA ASP A 67 -9.76 28.71 21.15
C ASP A 67 -9.09 28.41 19.81
N LEU A 68 -9.47 27.31 19.17
CA LEU A 68 -9.03 26.95 17.82
C LEU A 68 -9.55 27.93 16.76
N HIS A 69 -10.77 28.40 16.92
CA HIS A 69 -11.36 29.45 16.06
C HIS A 69 -10.62 30.78 16.21
N ASN A 70 -10.32 31.20 17.43
CA ASN A 70 -9.56 32.44 17.71
C ASN A 70 -8.09 32.33 17.25
N MET A 71 -7.47 31.17 17.33
CA MET A 71 -6.12 30.94 16.79
C MET A 71 -6.10 31.02 15.25
N ASN A 72 -7.16 30.59 14.57
CA ASN A 72 -7.28 30.73 13.12
C ASN A 72 -7.54 32.17 12.67
N LEU A 73 -8.30 32.98 13.44
CA LEU A 73 -8.54 34.39 13.15
C LEU A 73 -7.28 35.26 13.32
N ALA A 74 -6.31 34.85 14.13
CA ALA A 74 -5.06 35.57 14.34
C ALA A 74 -4.01 35.35 13.22
N ARG A 75 -4.24 34.41 12.28
CA ARG A 75 -3.34 34.17 11.16
C ARG A 75 -3.51 35.22 10.06
N THR A 76 -2.48 36.04 9.90
CA THR A 76 -2.44 37.11 8.88
C THR A 76 -2.10 36.62 7.47
N SER A 77 -1.81 35.32 7.28
CA SER A 77 -1.43 34.72 6.00
C SER A 77 -2.66 34.42 5.14
N LYS A 78 -2.65 34.93 3.89
CA LYS A 78 -3.67 34.60 2.88
C LYS A 78 -3.45 33.25 2.18
N ILE A 79 -2.40 32.50 2.53
CA ILE A 79 -2.00 31.24 1.89
C ILE A 79 -2.40 30.08 2.80
N PHE A 80 -3.11 29.10 2.24
CA PHE A 80 -3.55 27.89 2.94
C PHE A 80 -2.42 26.87 3.00
N HIS A 81 -1.98 26.50 4.19
CA HIS A 81 -0.84 25.61 4.42
C HIS A 81 -1.30 24.17 4.60
N VAL A 82 -0.87 23.27 3.71
CA VAL A 82 -1.14 21.84 3.79
C VAL A 82 0.13 21.07 4.11
N ILE A 83 0.07 20.27 5.15
CA ILE A 83 1.12 19.29 5.46
C ILE A 83 0.62 17.89 5.10
N ILE A 84 1.48 17.12 4.45
CA ILE A 84 1.26 15.72 4.12
C ILE A 84 2.38 14.90 4.78
N VAL A 85 2.05 14.05 5.73
CA VAL A 85 3.00 13.17 6.41
C VAL A 85 3.01 11.81 5.74
N GLY A 86 4.14 11.46 5.13
CA GLY A 86 4.32 10.25 4.33
C GLY A 86 4.26 10.51 2.82
N GLY A 87 5.40 10.34 2.16
CA GLY A 87 5.61 10.61 0.73
C GLY A 87 5.54 9.36 -0.15
N ALA A 88 4.61 8.41 0.17
CA ALA A 88 4.39 7.23 -0.65
C ALA A 88 3.17 7.39 -1.60
N PHE A 89 2.42 6.32 -1.89
CA PHE A 89 1.35 6.33 -2.88
C PHE A 89 0.28 7.40 -2.60
N ALA A 90 -0.35 7.35 -1.43
CA ALA A 90 -1.42 8.29 -1.09
C ALA A 90 -0.94 9.74 -0.97
N GLY A 91 0.20 9.94 -0.28
CA GLY A 91 0.72 11.28 -0.04
C GLY A 91 1.18 11.99 -1.31
N ILE A 92 1.94 11.31 -2.18
CA ILE A 92 2.39 11.89 -3.46
C ILE A 92 1.20 12.16 -4.38
N ARG A 93 0.23 11.23 -4.46
CA ARG A 93 -0.98 11.45 -5.23
C ARG A 93 -1.75 12.67 -4.74
N ALA A 94 -1.92 12.81 -3.43
CA ALA A 94 -2.60 13.95 -2.84
C ALA A 94 -1.85 15.26 -3.12
N ALA A 95 -0.54 15.26 -2.96
CA ALA A 95 0.30 16.44 -3.20
C ALA A 95 0.18 16.95 -4.63
N GLN A 96 0.34 16.06 -5.61
CA GLN A 96 0.27 16.40 -7.03
C GLN A 96 -1.13 16.82 -7.47
N GLU A 97 -2.18 16.16 -6.96
CA GLU A 97 -3.56 16.52 -7.29
C GLU A 97 -3.97 17.86 -6.67
N LEU A 98 -3.54 18.14 -5.43
CA LEU A 98 -3.74 19.46 -4.79
C LEU A 98 -3.09 20.59 -5.59
N GLU A 99 -1.84 20.40 -6.04
CA GLU A 99 -1.14 21.38 -6.86
C GLU A 99 -1.86 21.71 -8.17
N GLN A 100 -2.60 20.74 -8.72
CA GLN A 100 -3.41 20.91 -9.93
C GLN A 100 -4.77 21.56 -9.68
N LEU A 101 -5.38 21.29 -8.52
CA LEU A 101 -6.75 21.70 -8.18
C LEU A 101 -6.85 23.12 -7.61
N VAL A 102 -5.78 23.61 -6.96
CA VAL A 102 -5.78 24.89 -6.25
C VAL A 102 -4.77 25.83 -6.88
N PRO A 103 -5.14 27.09 -7.15
CA PRO A 103 -4.21 28.08 -7.68
C PRO A 103 -2.95 28.24 -6.80
N PRO A 104 -1.75 28.37 -7.39
CA PRO A 104 -0.49 28.33 -6.66
C PRO A 104 -0.30 29.44 -5.61
N HIS A 105 -0.99 30.58 -5.78
CA HIS A 105 -0.95 31.69 -4.82
C HIS A 105 -1.87 31.50 -3.61
N MET A 106 -2.72 30.46 -3.61
CA MET A 106 -3.68 30.18 -2.55
C MET A 106 -3.23 29.08 -1.60
N ILE A 107 -2.27 28.23 -2.01
CA ILE A 107 -1.88 27.04 -1.27
C ILE A 107 -0.36 26.87 -1.22
N THR A 108 0.13 26.35 -0.11
CA THR A 108 1.50 25.81 0.02
C THR A 108 1.42 24.37 0.51
N ILE A 109 2.09 23.47 -0.18
CA ILE A 109 2.09 22.04 0.11
C ILE A 109 3.48 21.62 0.58
N THR A 110 3.55 21.04 1.78
CA THR A 110 4.79 20.46 2.31
C THR A 110 4.56 18.97 2.57
N VAL A 111 5.26 18.12 1.84
CA VAL A 111 5.33 16.68 2.13
C VAL A 111 6.49 16.42 3.08
N ILE A 112 6.22 15.77 4.20
CA ILE A 112 7.24 15.34 5.17
C ILE A 112 7.42 13.83 5.01
N GLU A 113 8.61 13.40 4.61
CA GLU A 113 8.92 11.99 4.43
C GLU A 113 10.22 11.63 5.17
N LYS A 114 10.23 10.50 5.87
CA LYS A 114 11.42 10.05 6.62
C LYS A 114 12.57 9.64 5.70
N ARG A 115 12.26 9.17 4.49
CA ARG A 115 13.24 8.78 3.48
C ARG A 115 13.67 9.95 2.64
N ASP A 116 14.93 9.93 2.23
CA ASP A 116 15.49 10.92 1.31
C ASP A 116 15.12 10.66 -0.16
N GLN A 117 14.64 9.46 -0.50
CA GLN A 117 14.07 9.10 -1.80
C GLN A 117 12.81 8.25 -1.64
N TYR A 118 11.96 8.32 -2.65
CA TYR A 118 10.79 7.46 -2.76
C TYR A 118 11.22 6.01 -3.00
N PHE A 119 10.78 5.11 -2.15
CA PHE A 119 10.99 3.68 -2.31
C PHE A 119 9.75 3.01 -2.94
N TYR A 120 9.94 2.49 -4.17
CA TYR A 120 8.89 1.81 -4.90
C TYR A 120 8.79 0.34 -4.48
N ASN A 121 8.09 0.07 -3.39
CA ASN A 121 8.01 -1.26 -2.78
C ASN A 121 7.35 -2.34 -3.66
N LEU A 122 6.54 -2.00 -4.67
CA LEU A 122 6.00 -2.98 -5.62
C LEU A 122 7.11 -3.66 -6.45
N GLY A 123 8.26 -3.02 -6.61
CA GLY A 123 9.45 -3.58 -7.28
C GLY A 123 10.38 -4.37 -6.35
N ALA A 124 10.20 -4.25 -5.03
CA ALA A 124 11.14 -4.77 -4.04
C ALA A 124 11.36 -6.29 -4.15
N LEU A 125 10.28 -7.08 -4.27
CA LEU A 125 10.36 -8.53 -4.34
C LEU A 125 11.14 -9.01 -5.57
N ARG A 126 10.98 -8.35 -6.70
CA ARG A 126 11.76 -8.66 -7.90
C ARG A 126 13.20 -8.19 -7.79
N ALA A 127 13.46 -7.06 -7.16
CA ALA A 127 14.82 -6.58 -6.92
C ALA A 127 15.64 -7.51 -6.02
N MET A 128 14.99 -8.32 -5.18
CA MET A 128 15.67 -9.38 -4.39
C MET A 128 16.20 -10.53 -5.26
N VAL A 129 15.67 -10.74 -6.45
CA VAL A 129 16.12 -11.79 -7.39
C VAL A 129 16.82 -11.20 -8.61
N LYS A 130 16.61 -9.90 -8.87
CA LYS A 130 17.19 -9.13 -9.97
C LYS A 130 17.81 -7.85 -9.43
N PRO A 131 19.06 -7.93 -8.92
CA PRO A 131 19.72 -6.80 -8.26
C PRO A 131 19.86 -5.55 -9.13
N GLU A 132 19.83 -5.70 -10.45
CA GLU A 132 19.84 -4.58 -11.41
C GLU A 132 18.63 -3.64 -11.28
N LEU A 133 17.55 -4.07 -10.62
CA LEU A 133 16.39 -3.24 -10.34
C LEU A 133 16.53 -2.40 -9.06
N ILE A 134 17.52 -2.69 -8.22
CA ILE A 134 17.67 -2.01 -6.92
C ILE A 134 17.81 -0.50 -7.09
N ASP A 135 18.56 -0.05 -8.09
CA ASP A 135 18.73 1.38 -8.33
C ASP A 135 17.48 2.02 -8.94
N ILE A 136 16.66 1.24 -9.64
CA ILE A 136 15.45 1.71 -10.35
C ILE A 136 14.26 1.86 -9.39
N VAL A 137 14.21 1.13 -8.28
CA VAL A 137 13.10 1.21 -7.32
C VAL A 137 13.24 2.37 -6.33
N TRP A 138 14.32 3.15 -6.41
CA TRP A 138 14.51 4.36 -5.62
C TRP A 138 14.47 5.59 -6.53
N LEU A 139 13.47 6.45 -6.31
CA LEU A 139 13.22 7.63 -7.13
C LEU A 139 13.44 8.91 -6.32
N PRO A 140 14.16 9.90 -6.85
CA PRO A 140 14.32 11.19 -6.19
C PRO A 140 12.99 11.97 -6.19
N TYR A 141 12.75 12.79 -5.15
CA TYR A 141 11.56 13.64 -5.04
C TYR A 141 11.67 14.97 -5.80
N ASN A 142 12.79 15.25 -6.46
CA ASN A 142 13.13 16.59 -6.96
C ASN A 142 12.11 17.18 -7.92
N ASN A 143 11.42 16.36 -8.70
CA ASN A 143 10.57 16.81 -9.81
C ASN A 143 9.08 16.52 -9.60
N ILE A 144 8.65 16.22 -8.36
CA ILE A 144 7.24 15.88 -8.11
C ILE A 144 6.30 17.08 -8.16
N PHE A 145 6.81 18.28 -7.90
CA PHE A 145 6.07 19.53 -7.93
C PHE A 145 6.46 20.39 -9.13
N LYS A 146 5.48 21.10 -9.65
CA LYS A 146 5.65 22.11 -10.70
C LYS A 146 6.09 23.47 -10.12
N TYR A 147 5.56 23.83 -8.93
CA TYR A 147 5.81 25.12 -8.31
C TYR A 147 6.81 25.02 -7.17
N PRO A 148 7.84 25.92 -7.12
CA PRO A 148 8.97 25.80 -6.18
C PRO A 148 8.61 26.09 -4.71
N HIS A 149 7.46 26.72 -4.43
CA HIS A 149 6.99 26.92 -3.05
C HIS A 149 6.42 25.64 -2.43
N ASN A 150 6.05 24.65 -3.25
CA ASN A 150 5.72 23.30 -2.80
C ASN A 150 7.00 22.46 -2.68
N ARG A 151 7.10 21.64 -1.63
CA ARG A 151 8.35 20.95 -1.35
C ARG A 151 8.14 19.62 -0.64
N VAL A 152 9.13 18.74 -0.81
CA VAL A 152 9.31 17.57 0.04
C VAL A 152 10.46 17.86 0.99
N ILE A 153 10.25 17.64 2.27
CA ILE A 153 11.30 17.73 3.28
C ILE A 153 11.56 16.37 3.91
N LYS A 154 12.82 16.05 4.10
CA LYS A 154 13.21 14.89 4.90
C LYS A 154 12.97 15.19 6.36
N GLY A 155 12.18 14.33 7.03
CA GLY A 155 11.86 14.45 8.43
C GLY A 155 10.98 13.31 8.93
N GLU A 156 11.07 13.02 10.22
CA GLU A 156 10.23 12.06 10.90
C GLU A 156 9.32 12.82 11.87
N VAL A 157 8.00 12.71 11.66
CA VAL A 157 7.01 13.33 12.56
C VAL A 157 6.84 12.43 13.78
N THR A 158 6.98 13.00 14.96
CA THR A 158 6.89 12.29 16.26
C THR A 158 5.65 12.66 17.06
N ALA A 159 5.03 13.83 16.77
CA ALA A 159 3.80 14.27 17.42
C ALA A 159 2.95 15.10 16.45
N VAL A 160 1.63 14.98 16.59
CA VAL A 160 0.62 15.75 15.86
C VAL A 160 -0.25 16.50 16.85
N TYR A 161 -0.38 17.82 16.65
CA TYR A 161 -1.27 18.69 17.39
C TYR A 161 -2.37 19.22 16.46
N PRO A 162 -3.44 19.84 16.98
CA PRO A 162 -4.55 20.29 16.15
C PRO A 162 -4.19 21.18 14.96
N ASN A 163 -3.10 21.94 15.04
CA ASN A 163 -2.65 22.89 14.00
C ASN A 163 -1.15 22.81 13.70
N ALA A 164 -0.42 21.82 14.23
CA ALA A 164 1.01 21.69 14.03
C ALA A 164 1.47 20.24 14.09
N VAL A 165 2.59 19.94 13.46
CA VAL A 165 3.35 18.71 13.65
C VAL A 165 4.72 19.01 14.24
N ILE A 166 5.24 18.08 15.04
CA ILE A 166 6.60 18.14 15.58
C ILE A 166 7.43 17.06 14.92
N LEU A 167 8.59 17.45 14.42
CA LEU A 167 9.56 16.52 13.85
C LEU A 167 10.53 16.03 14.94
N LYS A 168 11.17 14.90 14.70
CA LYS A 168 12.17 14.28 15.59
C LYS A 168 13.36 15.20 15.93
N ASP A 169 13.69 16.11 15.02
CA ASP A 169 14.74 17.11 15.21
C ASP A 169 14.27 18.36 15.98
N GLY A 170 13.04 18.35 16.53
CA GLY A 170 12.46 19.44 17.31
C GLY A 170 11.77 20.53 16.48
N ARG A 171 11.86 20.52 15.16
CA ARG A 171 11.14 21.52 14.32
C ARG A 171 9.64 21.39 14.48
N LYS A 172 8.99 22.50 14.77
CA LYS A 172 7.53 22.66 14.73
C LYS A 172 7.12 23.20 13.37
N MET A 173 6.09 22.64 12.77
CA MET A 173 5.52 23.11 11.50
C MET A 173 4.01 23.23 11.63
N ASP A 174 3.51 24.46 11.43
CA ASP A 174 2.09 24.76 11.48
C ASP A 174 1.39 24.42 10.14
N PHE A 175 0.10 24.06 10.22
CA PHE A 175 -0.73 23.76 9.06
C PHE A 175 -2.17 24.28 9.25
N ASP A 176 -2.88 24.46 8.14
CA ASP A 176 -4.33 24.65 8.07
C ASP A 176 -5.04 23.31 7.83
N SER A 177 -4.45 22.41 7.02
CA SER A 177 -4.94 21.04 6.86
C SER A 177 -3.79 20.04 6.85
N LEU A 178 -4.06 18.84 7.40
CA LEU A 178 -3.09 17.75 7.53
C LEU A 178 -3.61 16.48 6.88
N LEU A 179 -2.74 15.82 6.09
CA LEU A 179 -2.95 14.44 5.65
C LEU A 179 -1.90 13.52 6.28
N VAL A 180 -2.34 12.50 7.01
CA VAL A 180 -1.49 11.42 7.53
C VAL A 180 -1.55 10.22 6.60
N SER A 181 -0.44 9.89 5.91
CA SER A 181 -0.36 8.84 4.88
C SER A 181 0.92 7.99 5.00
N ILE A 182 1.30 7.67 6.23
CA ILE A 182 2.55 6.97 6.58
C ILE A 182 2.58 5.49 6.18
N GLY A 183 1.45 4.93 5.73
CA GLY A 183 1.34 3.56 5.25
C GLY A 183 1.47 2.51 6.35
N SER A 184 2.15 1.41 6.05
CA SER A 184 2.32 0.24 6.92
C SER A 184 3.77 -0.16 7.03
N VAL A 185 4.12 -0.91 8.08
CA VAL A 185 5.43 -1.55 8.27
C VAL A 185 5.30 -3.04 7.97
N TYR A 186 6.24 -3.59 7.22
CA TYR A 186 6.35 -5.01 6.91
C TYR A 186 7.63 -5.57 7.50
N PRO A 187 7.65 -6.87 7.87
CA PRO A 187 8.89 -7.54 8.22
C PRO A 187 9.91 -7.49 7.07
N GLN A 188 11.17 -7.39 7.41
CA GLN A 188 12.26 -7.55 6.44
C GLN A 188 12.27 -8.99 5.87
N PRO A 189 12.74 -9.21 4.66
CA PRO A 189 13.26 -8.24 3.69
C PRO A 189 12.18 -7.69 2.75
N CYS A 190 10.90 -7.95 2.98
CA CYS A 190 9.81 -7.59 2.07
C CYS A 190 9.62 -6.08 1.93
N LYS A 191 10.05 -5.29 2.92
CA LYS A 191 10.05 -3.84 2.90
C LYS A 191 11.26 -3.31 3.66
N VAL A 192 12.07 -2.48 2.99
CA VAL A 192 13.20 -1.80 3.62
C VAL A 192 12.70 -0.66 4.50
N ASP A 193 13.18 -0.57 5.74
CA ASP A 193 12.78 0.46 6.71
C ASP A 193 13.96 1.37 7.10
N THR A 194 14.64 1.93 6.12
CA THR A 194 15.73 2.89 6.32
C THR A 194 15.35 4.28 5.81
N ALA A 195 15.94 5.31 6.42
CA ALA A 195 15.76 6.70 6.02
C ALA A 195 16.73 7.14 4.90
N SER A 196 17.73 6.34 4.58
CA SER A 196 18.73 6.60 3.54
C SER A 196 18.58 5.64 2.37
N HIS A 197 18.46 6.19 1.15
CA HIS A 197 18.44 5.37 -0.06
C HIS A 197 19.75 4.60 -0.26
N VAL A 198 20.89 5.16 0.17
CA VAL A 198 22.19 4.50 0.08
C VAL A 198 22.21 3.25 0.95
N GLN A 199 21.80 3.38 2.21
CA GLN A 199 21.66 2.24 3.12
C GLN A 199 20.63 1.26 2.62
N GLY A 200 19.45 1.72 2.18
CA GLY A 200 18.39 0.87 1.65
C GLY A 200 18.79 0.06 0.43
N LYS A 201 19.56 0.65 -0.48
CA LYS A 201 20.15 -0.06 -1.62
C LYS A 201 21.17 -1.11 -1.17
N ALA A 202 21.99 -0.80 -0.17
CA ALA A 202 22.96 -1.75 0.39
C ALA A 202 22.25 -2.94 1.06
N GLU A 203 21.21 -2.69 1.87
CA GLU A 203 20.38 -3.75 2.47
C GLU A 203 19.71 -4.62 1.40
N MET A 204 19.16 -4.02 0.36
CA MET A 204 18.53 -4.79 -0.73
C MET A 204 19.55 -5.65 -1.48
N ARG A 205 20.79 -5.17 -1.71
CA ARG A 205 21.86 -5.97 -2.30
C ARG A 205 22.23 -7.15 -1.42
N MET A 206 22.39 -6.90 -0.11
CA MET A 206 22.62 -7.96 0.88
C MET A 206 21.54 -9.06 0.81
N TYR A 207 20.26 -8.68 0.79
CA TYR A 207 19.18 -9.67 0.66
C TYR A 207 19.15 -10.38 -0.69
N ALA A 208 19.52 -9.70 -1.78
CA ALA A 208 19.65 -10.33 -3.09
C ALA A 208 20.79 -11.36 -3.09
N ASP A 209 21.91 -11.06 -2.44
CA ASP A 209 23.01 -12.00 -2.28
C ASP A 209 22.62 -13.20 -1.42
N ILE A 210 21.93 -12.99 -0.30
CA ILE A 210 21.37 -14.07 0.54
C ILE A 210 20.44 -14.96 -0.27
N VAL A 211 19.52 -14.39 -1.03
CA VAL A 211 18.60 -15.18 -1.89
C VAL A 211 19.38 -15.94 -2.97
N ARG A 212 20.45 -15.34 -3.53
CA ARG A 212 21.29 -15.99 -4.53
C ARG A 212 22.08 -17.17 -3.95
N GLU A 213 22.57 -17.07 -2.73
CA GLU A 213 23.39 -18.07 -2.06
C GLU A 213 22.56 -19.19 -1.41
N ALA A 214 21.41 -18.86 -0.85
CA ALA A 214 20.55 -19.84 -0.18
C ALA A 214 20.07 -20.94 -1.14
N GLU A 215 20.24 -22.22 -0.78
CA GLU A 215 19.78 -23.37 -1.56
C GLU A 215 18.32 -23.73 -1.25
N SER A 216 17.90 -23.51 -0.01
CA SER A 216 16.55 -23.79 0.49
C SER A 216 15.96 -22.59 1.21
N ILE A 217 14.83 -22.09 0.71
CA ILE A 217 14.18 -20.88 1.21
C ILE A 217 12.78 -21.22 1.70
N LEU A 218 12.50 -20.88 2.96
CA LEU A 218 11.19 -21.03 3.59
C LEU A 218 10.46 -19.69 3.62
N ILE A 219 9.34 -19.61 2.94
CA ILE A 219 8.45 -18.44 2.91
C ILE A 219 7.26 -18.70 3.83
N ILE A 220 7.09 -17.84 4.82
CA ILE A 220 6.07 -17.96 5.87
C ILE A 220 4.97 -16.92 5.60
N GLY A 221 3.86 -17.37 5.01
CA GLY A 221 2.72 -16.55 4.62
C GLY A 221 2.36 -16.70 3.15
N GLY A 222 1.10 -17.02 2.85
CA GLY A 222 0.57 -17.24 1.49
C GLY A 222 -0.30 -16.10 0.97
N GLY A 223 -0.07 -14.88 1.47
CA GLY A 223 -0.64 -13.65 0.93
C GLY A 223 0.05 -13.18 -0.37
N PRO A 224 -0.33 -12.02 -0.93
CA PRO A 224 0.24 -11.49 -2.18
C PRO A 224 1.77 -11.40 -2.18
N THR A 225 2.35 -10.97 -1.05
CA THR A 225 3.80 -10.86 -0.86
C THR A 225 4.49 -12.22 -0.94
N GLY A 226 4.03 -13.20 -0.16
CA GLY A 226 4.66 -14.53 -0.13
C GLY A 226 4.48 -15.30 -1.44
N VAL A 227 3.30 -15.23 -2.06
CA VAL A 227 3.04 -15.83 -3.38
C VAL A 227 3.91 -15.19 -4.45
N GLY A 228 4.02 -13.85 -4.43
CA GLY A 228 4.87 -13.11 -5.36
C GLY A 228 6.34 -13.46 -5.20
N LEU A 229 6.85 -13.44 -3.96
CA LEU A 229 8.26 -13.75 -3.66
C LEU A 229 8.61 -15.19 -4.04
N ALA A 230 7.76 -16.16 -3.68
CA ALA A 230 7.97 -17.56 -4.03
C ALA A 230 8.07 -17.77 -5.55
N ALA A 231 7.19 -17.09 -6.30
CA ALA A 231 7.20 -17.17 -7.75
C ALA A 231 8.41 -16.46 -8.38
N GLU A 232 8.82 -15.29 -7.88
CA GLU A 232 10.01 -14.59 -8.37
C GLU A 232 11.28 -15.43 -8.14
N ILE A 233 11.47 -16.00 -6.94
CA ILE A 233 12.61 -16.85 -6.62
C ILE A 233 12.61 -18.14 -7.48
N ALA A 234 11.49 -18.84 -7.55
CA ALA A 234 11.40 -20.09 -8.31
C ALA A 234 11.52 -19.89 -9.83
N THR A 235 11.18 -18.72 -10.33
CA THR A 235 11.35 -18.36 -11.75
C THR A 235 12.80 -18.07 -12.09
N GLU A 236 13.51 -17.34 -11.20
CA GLU A 236 14.90 -16.94 -11.44
C GLU A 236 15.90 -18.07 -11.12
N TYR A 237 15.64 -18.84 -10.07
CA TYR A 237 16.53 -19.87 -9.56
C TYR A 237 15.85 -21.24 -9.54
N GLN A 238 15.83 -21.92 -10.70
CA GLN A 238 15.14 -23.21 -10.88
C GLN A 238 15.72 -24.38 -10.07
N ASN A 239 16.97 -24.25 -9.61
CA ASN A 239 17.67 -25.26 -8.82
C ASN A 239 17.45 -25.14 -7.30
N LYS A 240 16.77 -24.09 -6.82
CA LYS A 240 16.53 -23.87 -5.39
C LYS A 240 15.28 -24.60 -4.89
N THR A 241 15.35 -25.08 -3.64
CA THR A 241 14.16 -25.56 -2.94
C THR A 241 13.40 -24.38 -2.34
N VAL A 242 12.24 -24.06 -2.90
CA VAL A 242 11.35 -23.03 -2.35
C VAL A 242 10.16 -23.70 -1.65
N ILE A 243 9.98 -23.37 -0.37
CA ILE A 243 8.89 -23.89 0.47
C ILE A 243 8.02 -22.71 0.89
N LEU A 244 6.70 -22.81 0.70
CA LEU A 244 5.73 -21.83 1.16
C LEU A 244 4.76 -22.47 2.14
N VAL A 245 4.66 -21.91 3.34
CA VAL A 245 3.73 -22.39 4.39
C VAL A 245 2.69 -21.31 4.66
N HIS A 246 1.42 -21.70 4.69
CA HIS A 246 0.31 -20.77 4.93
C HIS A 246 -0.69 -21.36 5.94
N ALA A 247 -1.06 -20.53 6.92
CA ALA A 247 -2.01 -20.91 7.97
C ALA A 247 -3.44 -21.10 7.45
N GLY A 248 -3.82 -20.37 6.41
CA GLY A 248 -5.15 -20.45 5.79
C GLY A 248 -5.33 -21.67 4.88
N SER A 249 -6.59 -21.94 4.54
CA SER A 249 -6.99 -23.06 3.67
C SER A 249 -6.68 -22.83 2.20
N ARG A 250 -6.47 -21.57 1.78
CA ARG A 250 -6.18 -21.21 0.39
C ARG A 250 -5.18 -20.05 0.33
N LEU A 251 -4.38 -20.00 -0.73
CA LEU A 251 -3.48 -18.88 -1.01
C LEU A 251 -4.29 -17.61 -1.35
N LEU A 252 -3.69 -16.45 -1.09
CA LEU A 252 -4.30 -15.14 -1.40
C LEU A 252 -5.69 -14.98 -0.74
N GLN A 253 -5.89 -15.62 0.41
CA GLN A 253 -7.20 -15.61 1.08
C GLN A 253 -7.52 -14.22 1.62
N SER A 254 -8.50 -13.57 1.01
CA SER A 254 -9.08 -12.31 1.46
C SER A 254 -10.53 -12.18 0.98
N GLU A 255 -11.24 -11.17 1.47
CA GLU A 255 -12.60 -10.87 1.03
C GLU A 255 -12.64 -10.42 -0.43
N CYS A 256 -11.53 -9.88 -0.94
CA CYS A 256 -11.40 -9.32 -2.28
C CYS A 256 -10.86 -10.33 -3.32
N THR A 257 -10.66 -11.60 -2.97
CA THR A 257 -10.07 -12.58 -3.88
C THR A 257 -10.94 -13.81 -4.04
N SER A 258 -11.16 -14.20 -5.31
CA SER A 258 -11.94 -15.37 -5.64
C SER A 258 -11.18 -16.67 -5.35
N GLU A 259 -11.90 -17.75 -5.12
CA GLU A 259 -11.29 -19.08 -5.04
C GLU A 259 -10.61 -19.48 -6.35
N ALA A 260 -11.12 -19.02 -7.49
CA ALA A 260 -10.52 -19.28 -8.79
C ALA A 260 -9.10 -18.69 -8.88
N MET A 261 -8.87 -17.48 -8.34
CA MET A 261 -7.53 -16.90 -8.23
C MET A 261 -6.64 -17.76 -7.35
N SER A 262 -7.12 -18.19 -6.18
CA SER A 262 -6.38 -19.03 -5.23
C SER A 262 -5.96 -20.37 -5.87
N ARG A 263 -6.88 -21.04 -6.59
CA ARG A 263 -6.59 -22.29 -7.31
C ARG A 263 -5.55 -22.08 -8.43
N LYS A 264 -5.66 -20.99 -9.21
CA LYS A 264 -4.68 -20.64 -10.25
C LYS A 264 -3.31 -20.35 -9.64
N ALA A 265 -3.24 -19.60 -8.52
CA ALA A 265 -1.98 -19.31 -7.81
C ALA A 265 -1.29 -20.61 -7.35
N LEU A 266 -2.03 -21.49 -6.69
CA LEU A 266 -1.51 -22.78 -6.22
C LEU A 266 -1.00 -23.65 -7.39
N LYS A 267 -1.77 -23.73 -8.48
CA LYS A 267 -1.36 -24.48 -9.69
C LYS A 267 -0.05 -23.95 -10.27
N LYS A 268 0.08 -22.61 -10.35
CA LYS A 268 1.28 -21.96 -10.89
C LYS A 268 2.50 -22.16 -9.98
N LEU A 269 2.39 -21.98 -8.67
CA LEU A 269 3.49 -22.20 -7.75
C LEU A 269 3.98 -23.65 -7.81
N LYS A 270 3.05 -24.62 -7.86
CA LYS A 270 3.41 -26.05 -8.01
C LYS A 270 4.11 -26.31 -9.34
N ALA A 271 3.67 -25.69 -10.43
CA ALA A 271 4.32 -25.80 -11.75
C ALA A 271 5.74 -25.22 -11.78
N LEU A 272 6.02 -24.20 -10.92
CA LEU A 272 7.35 -23.65 -10.69
C LEU A 272 8.21 -24.47 -9.71
N GLY A 273 7.72 -25.63 -9.23
CA GLY A 273 8.43 -26.48 -8.27
C GLY A 273 8.33 -26.05 -6.79
N VAL A 274 7.52 -25.04 -6.47
CA VAL A 274 7.35 -24.57 -5.08
C VAL A 274 6.57 -25.60 -4.27
N LYS A 275 7.12 -26.01 -3.12
CA LYS A 275 6.46 -26.88 -2.14
C LYS A 275 5.51 -26.05 -1.30
N VAL A 276 4.18 -26.22 -1.48
CA VAL A 276 3.17 -25.41 -0.78
C VAL A 276 2.44 -26.24 0.26
N PHE A 277 2.43 -25.76 1.51
CA PHE A 277 1.69 -26.34 2.64
C PHE A 277 0.62 -25.37 3.12
N LEU A 278 -0.64 -25.78 3.06
CA LEU A 278 -1.81 -25.03 3.50
C LEU A 278 -2.37 -25.60 4.79
N ASN A 279 -3.16 -24.79 5.53
CA ASN A 279 -3.68 -25.14 6.85
C ASN A 279 -2.55 -25.54 7.84
N GLU A 280 -1.37 -24.95 7.67
CA GLU A 280 -0.23 -25.14 8.55
C GLU A 280 0.38 -23.79 8.92
N ARG A 281 0.78 -23.68 10.19
CA ARG A 281 1.48 -22.51 10.72
C ARG A 281 2.90 -22.92 11.10
N VAL A 282 3.91 -22.17 10.68
CA VAL A 282 5.29 -22.35 11.16
C VAL A 282 5.35 -21.84 12.60
N ILE A 283 5.94 -22.64 13.48
CA ILE A 283 6.21 -22.27 14.86
C ILE A 283 7.63 -21.70 14.89
N ILE A 284 7.72 -20.42 15.21
CA ILE A 284 8.99 -19.70 15.41
C ILE A 284 9.13 -19.59 16.93
N PRO A 285 10.19 -20.19 17.53
CA PRO A 285 10.43 -20.05 18.97
C PRO A 285 10.69 -18.59 19.36
N ASP A 286 10.15 -18.15 20.48
CA ASP A 286 10.30 -16.76 20.95
C ASP A 286 11.76 -16.44 21.31
N ASP A 287 12.51 -17.42 21.79
CA ASP A 287 13.93 -17.36 22.14
C ASP A 287 14.86 -17.47 20.91
N GLU A 288 14.33 -17.87 19.75
CA GLU A 288 15.07 -18.00 18.51
C GLU A 288 14.38 -17.27 17.35
N PRO A 289 14.30 -15.94 17.32
CA PRO A 289 13.66 -15.18 16.26
C PRO A 289 14.38 -15.40 14.91
N LEU A 290 13.70 -15.06 13.82
CA LEU A 290 14.31 -15.12 12.48
C LEU A 290 15.38 -14.04 12.34
N THR A 291 16.58 -14.45 11.93
CA THR A 291 17.75 -13.56 11.82
C THR A 291 17.83 -12.82 10.49
N TYR A 292 17.05 -13.24 9.49
CA TYR A 292 17.11 -12.74 8.10
C TYR A 292 18.50 -12.84 7.46
N ARG A 293 19.29 -13.84 7.90
CA ARG A 293 20.61 -14.22 7.37
C ARG A 293 20.58 -15.66 6.87
N ILE A 294 21.64 -16.11 6.21
CA ILE A 294 21.80 -17.53 5.88
C ILE A 294 22.06 -18.29 7.16
N GLU A 295 21.09 -19.10 7.54
CA GLU A 295 21.13 -19.91 8.76
C GLU A 295 20.36 -21.20 8.55
N CYS A 296 21.07 -22.32 8.66
CA CYS A 296 20.46 -23.66 8.53
C CYS A 296 19.58 -23.96 9.74
N ARG A 297 18.28 -23.99 9.54
CA ARG A 297 17.30 -24.21 10.60
C ARG A 297 16.29 -25.30 10.25
N TRP A 298 15.89 -26.04 11.28
CA TRP A 298 14.71 -26.90 11.27
C TRP A 298 13.59 -26.21 12.01
N LEU A 299 12.51 -25.87 11.31
CA LEU A 299 11.32 -25.28 11.92
C LEU A 299 10.16 -26.25 11.88
N LYS A 300 9.45 -26.36 13.01
CA LYS A 300 8.28 -27.23 13.17
C LYS A 300 7.02 -26.49 12.72
N THR A 301 6.10 -27.21 12.08
CA THR A 301 4.76 -26.68 11.80
C THR A 301 3.73 -27.12 12.84
N SER A 302 2.57 -26.47 12.87
CA SER A 302 1.43 -26.83 13.72
C SER A 302 0.91 -28.26 13.51
N LYS A 303 1.27 -28.90 12.38
CA LYS A 303 0.97 -30.32 12.10
C LYS A 303 2.13 -31.25 12.40
N GLY A 304 3.17 -30.76 13.08
CA GLY A 304 4.32 -31.57 13.46
C GLY A 304 5.34 -31.85 12.36
N ARG A 305 5.17 -31.24 11.17
CA ARG A 305 6.13 -31.36 10.07
C ARG A 305 7.40 -30.56 10.40
N MET A 306 8.55 -31.18 10.19
CA MET A 306 9.86 -30.52 10.27
C MET A 306 10.27 -30.04 8.87
N LEU A 307 10.58 -28.79 8.76
CA LEU A 307 11.00 -28.13 7.51
C LEU A 307 12.42 -27.60 7.67
N PHE A 308 13.30 -28.03 6.80
CA PHE A 308 14.66 -27.53 6.72
C PHE A 308 14.74 -26.40 5.69
N SER A 309 15.43 -25.33 6.06
CA SER A 309 15.81 -24.24 5.15
C SER A 309 17.05 -23.53 5.67
N ASN A 310 17.80 -22.91 4.77
CA ASN A 310 18.93 -22.06 5.14
C ASN A 310 18.66 -20.56 4.96
N PHE A 311 17.45 -20.19 4.54
CA PHE A 311 16.93 -18.83 4.63
C PHE A 311 15.42 -18.84 4.89
N GLN A 312 14.95 -17.99 5.80
CA GLN A 312 13.55 -17.89 6.21
C GLN A 312 13.05 -16.47 6.00
N VAL A 313 11.88 -16.33 5.36
CA VAL A 313 11.27 -15.03 5.04
C VAL A 313 9.86 -14.96 5.61
N LEU A 314 9.62 -13.98 6.48
CA LEU A 314 8.30 -13.70 7.03
C LEU A 314 7.52 -12.77 6.08
N CYS A 315 6.41 -13.26 5.52
CA CYS A 315 5.55 -12.54 4.59
C CYS A 315 4.14 -12.28 5.16
N ASN A 316 4.04 -12.10 6.47
CA ASN A 316 2.81 -11.79 7.19
C ASN A 316 3.11 -10.79 8.32
N GLY A 317 2.06 -10.24 8.95
CA GLY A 317 2.21 -9.37 10.11
C GLY A 317 2.58 -7.93 9.73
N ILE A 318 1.70 -7.25 9.00
CA ILE A 318 1.83 -5.79 8.83
C ILE A 318 1.47 -5.08 10.14
N THR A 319 2.21 -4.03 10.46
CA THR A 319 1.97 -3.16 11.62
C THR A 319 1.91 -1.69 11.20
N PHE A 320 1.44 -0.84 12.09
CA PHE A 320 1.27 0.59 11.85
C PHE A 320 1.91 1.40 12.97
N ASN A 321 2.76 2.37 12.62
CA ASN A 321 3.39 3.26 13.61
C ASN A 321 2.56 4.54 13.74
N THR A 322 1.46 4.46 14.49
CA THR A 322 0.50 5.55 14.70
C THR A 322 0.69 6.32 16.01
N SER A 323 1.72 6.01 16.77
CA SER A 323 1.97 6.61 18.11
C SER A 323 2.03 8.14 18.09
N MET A 324 2.46 8.76 17.00
CA MET A 324 2.46 10.22 16.84
C MET A 324 1.07 10.86 16.94
N MET A 325 0.00 10.08 16.74
CA MET A 325 -1.38 10.56 16.84
C MET A 325 -1.90 10.64 18.28
N ASN A 326 -1.21 10.02 19.25
CA ASN A 326 -1.63 10.00 20.66
C ASN A 326 -1.67 11.41 21.28
N THR A 327 -0.92 12.36 20.74
CA THR A 327 -0.92 13.75 21.20
C THR A 327 -2.19 14.52 20.84
N LEU A 328 -3.00 14.02 19.88
CA LEU A 328 -4.30 14.61 19.52
C LEU A 328 -5.42 14.20 20.51
N ASP A 329 -5.30 13.03 21.10
CA ASP A 329 -6.29 12.49 22.05
C ASP A 329 -5.57 11.81 23.22
N PRO A 330 -4.86 12.58 24.06
CA PRO A 330 -4.02 12.05 25.13
C PRO A 330 -4.80 11.27 26.19
N LEU A 331 -6.10 11.53 26.32
CA LEU A 331 -7.01 10.84 27.23
C LEU A 331 -7.74 9.66 26.58
N PHE A 332 -7.44 9.37 25.30
CA PHE A 332 -8.10 8.32 24.51
C PHE A 332 -9.64 8.44 24.46
N THR A 333 -10.16 9.65 24.59
CA THR A 333 -11.59 9.96 24.66
C THR A 333 -12.31 9.63 23.36
N HIS A 334 -11.68 9.99 22.23
CA HIS A 334 -12.23 9.82 20.88
C HIS A 334 -11.75 8.54 20.17
N LYS A 335 -10.78 7.84 20.76
CA LYS A 335 -10.23 6.58 20.22
C LYS A 335 -9.82 6.72 18.74
N ILE A 336 -9.05 7.76 18.40
CA ILE A 336 -8.55 8.04 17.05
C ILE A 336 -7.83 6.82 16.45
N ILE A 337 -7.19 6.02 17.30
CA ILE A 337 -6.53 4.76 16.90
C ILE A 337 -7.45 3.59 17.22
N ASP A 338 -7.68 2.75 16.23
CA ASP A 338 -8.38 1.48 16.40
C ASP A 338 -7.51 0.52 17.22
N SER A 339 -8.01 0.12 18.39
CA SER A 339 -7.26 -0.71 19.35
C SER A 339 -6.94 -2.12 18.84
N ASN A 340 -7.72 -2.64 17.89
CA ASN A 340 -7.54 -3.99 17.36
C ASN A 340 -6.51 -4.02 16.23
N SER A 341 -6.55 -3.03 15.34
CA SER A 341 -5.71 -2.99 14.16
C SER A 341 -4.49 -2.05 14.30
N GLY A 342 -4.50 -1.10 15.23
CA GLY A 342 -3.49 -0.04 15.35
C GLY A 342 -3.58 1.01 14.24
N GLN A 343 -4.64 1.02 13.45
CA GLN A 343 -4.86 1.95 12.35
C GLN A 343 -5.58 3.22 12.80
N ILE A 344 -5.42 4.30 12.04
CA ILE A 344 -6.15 5.56 12.26
C ILE A 344 -7.60 5.37 11.82
N ARG A 345 -8.55 5.67 12.71
CA ARG A 345 -9.98 5.65 12.40
C ARG A 345 -10.35 6.85 11.54
N VAL A 346 -11.08 6.58 10.46
CA VAL A 346 -11.54 7.62 9.53
C VAL A 346 -13.04 7.54 9.27
N LEU A 347 -13.63 8.70 9.03
CA LEU A 347 -14.99 8.85 8.52
C LEU A 347 -15.05 8.47 7.02
N PRO A 348 -16.23 8.27 6.44
CA PRO A 348 -16.37 8.03 5.00
C PRO A 348 -15.74 9.12 4.12
N THR A 349 -15.61 10.34 4.60
CA THR A 349 -14.93 11.47 3.95
C THR A 349 -13.40 11.39 4.00
N MET A 350 -12.83 10.38 4.68
CA MET A 350 -11.41 10.22 4.99
C MET A 350 -10.84 11.22 6.02
N GLN A 351 -11.69 12.03 6.65
CA GLN A 351 -11.31 12.80 7.85
C GLN A 351 -11.06 11.82 9.01
N ILE A 352 -10.14 12.15 9.93
CA ILE A 352 -10.01 11.34 11.16
C ILE A 352 -11.33 11.35 11.94
N ASP A 353 -11.65 10.27 12.62
CA ASP A 353 -12.89 10.13 13.42
C ASP A 353 -12.75 10.94 14.72
N HIS A 354 -12.76 12.27 14.59
CA HIS A 354 -12.69 13.23 15.68
C HIS A 354 -13.55 14.46 15.40
N PRO A 355 -14.54 14.80 16.23
CA PRO A 355 -15.54 15.82 15.94
C PRO A 355 -14.97 17.24 15.84
N GLU A 356 -13.88 17.52 16.55
CA GLU A 356 -13.29 18.86 16.64
C GLU A 356 -12.12 19.10 15.67
N LEU A 357 -11.72 18.09 14.87
CA LEU A 357 -10.55 18.16 14.01
C LEU A 357 -10.87 17.84 12.54
N PRO A 358 -11.89 18.47 11.94
CA PRO A 358 -12.37 18.11 10.60
C PRO A 358 -11.37 18.44 9.48
N TRP A 359 -10.29 19.17 9.74
CA TRP A 359 -9.23 19.49 8.78
C TRP A 359 -8.06 18.50 8.78
N ILE A 360 -8.13 17.43 9.59
CA ILE A 360 -7.13 16.36 9.61
C ILE A 360 -7.69 15.13 8.92
N PHE A 361 -6.92 14.59 7.98
CA PHE A 361 -7.28 13.45 7.16
C PHE A 361 -6.27 12.31 7.33
N SER A 362 -6.70 11.08 7.00
CA SER A 362 -5.77 9.97 6.85
C SER A 362 -6.09 9.17 5.59
N ALA A 363 -5.06 8.64 4.91
CA ALA A 363 -5.20 7.86 3.69
C ALA A 363 -4.11 6.80 3.54
N GLY A 364 -4.39 5.77 2.76
CA GLY A 364 -3.50 4.63 2.52
C GLY A 364 -3.64 3.53 3.57
N ASP A 365 -2.61 2.68 3.67
CA ASP A 365 -2.66 1.51 4.54
C ASP A 365 -2.90 1.84 6.01
N VAL A 366 -2.48 3.01 6.46
CA VAL A 366 -2.53 3.43 7.87
C VAL A 366 -3.96 3.67 8.37
N CYS A 367 -4.94 3.91 7.50
CA CYS A 367 -6.33 4.13 7.91
C CYS A 367 -7.14 2.83 7.93
N ASN A 368 -8.16 2.77 8.78
CA ASN A 368 -8.98 1.59 9.07
C ASN A 368 -10.07 1.29 8.03
N THR A 369 -9.97 1.85 6.81
CA THR A 369 -10.91 1.52 5.73
C THR A 369 -10.94 0.01 5.46
N ALA A 370 -12.13 -0.54 5.28
CA ALA A 370 -12.33 -1.95 4.94
C ALA A 370 -11.59 -2.34 3.65
N GLY A 371 -11.32 -3.64 3.48
CA GLY A 371 -10.69 -4.20 2.28
C GLY A 371 -9.16 -4.20 2.32
N GLU A 372 -8.56 -4.72 1.25
CA GLU A 372 -7.13 -4.98 1.14
C GLU A 372 -6.29 -3.70 1.06
N LYS A 373 -5.12 -3.73 1.69
CA LYS A 373 -4.14 -2.64 1.62
C LYS A 373 -3.35 -2.74 0.32
N GLN A 374 -3.70 -1.90 -0.64
CA GLN A 374 -3.14 -1.91 -2.00
C GLN A 374 -2.77 -0.51 -2.48
N ALA A 375 -1.72 -0.43 -3.29
CA ALA A 375 -1.20 0.82 -3.81
C ALA A 375 -2.23 1.66 -4.59
N TYR A 376 -3.06 1.02 -5.43
CA TYR A 376 -4.09 1.73 -6.21
C TYR A 376 -5.21 2.30 -5.34
N ARG A 377 -5.55 1.63 -4.23
CA ARG A 377 -6.50 2.15 -3.26
C ARG A 377 -5.92 3.35 -2.52
N ALA A 378 -4.65 3.25 -2.11
CA ALA A 378 -3.93 4.37 -1.50
C ALA A 378 -3.87 5.58 -2.45
N ASP A 379 -3.56 5.38 -3.74
CA ASP A 379 -3.62 6.43 -4.77
C ASP A 379 -5.04 7.05 -4.86
N SER A 380 -6.10 6.21 -4.90
CA SER A 380 -7.49 6.67 -4.95
C SER A 380 -7.88 7.50 -3.73
N GLN A 381 -7.49 7.05 -2.52
CA GLN A 381 -7.74 7.75 -1.27
C GLN A 381 -7.00 9.09 -1.23
N GLY A 382 -5.71 9.11 -1.64
CA GLY A 382 -4.92 10.33 -1.73
C GLY A 382 -5.56 11.39 -2.65
N GLY A 383 -6.00 10.97 -3.84
CA GLY A 383 -6.71 11.86 -4.76
C GLY A 383 -8.06 12.34 -4.22
N HIS A 384 -8.78 11.48 -3.46
CA HIS A 384 -10.02 11.90 -2.81
C HIS A 384 -9.77 12.97 -1.75
N VAL A 385 -8.80 12.74 -0.86
CA VAL A 385 -8.43 13.71 0.19
C VAL A 385 -7.97 15.04 -0.42
N ALA A 386 -7.21 15.00 -1.52
CA ALA A 386 -6.82 16.20 -2.24
C ALA A 386 -8.04 17.05 -2.66
N ARG A 387 -9.07 16.43 -3.20
CA ARG A 387 -10.32 17.12 -3.57
C ARG A 387 -11.07 17.68 -2.36
N CYS A 388 -11.05 16.98 -1.22
CA CYS A 388 -11.63 17.47 0.03
C CYS A 388 -10.87 18.70 0.55
N ILE A 389 -9.54 18.63 0.63
CA ILE A 389 -8.70 19.75 1.07
C ILE A 389 -8.79 20.93 0.11
N ALA A 390 -8.84 20.69 -1.21
CA ALA A 390 -9.02 21.76 -2.19
C ALA A 390 -10.32 22.55 -1.98
N ARG A 391 -11.42 21.89 -1.62
CA ARG A 391 -12.69 22.56 -1.28
C ARG A 391 -12.56 23.42 -0.02
N MET A 392 -11.86 22.92 1.00
CA MET A 392 -11.59 23.69 2.21
C MET A 392 -10.73 24.92 1.91
N ALA A 393 -9.64 24.75 1.15
CA ALA A 393 -8.76 25.86 0.75
C ALA A 393 -9.48 26.93 -0.06
N GLN A 394 -10.39 26.53 -0.97
CA GLN A 394 -11.22 27.46 -1.73
C GLN A 394 -12.19 28.22 -0.82
N ALA A 395 -12.88 27.55 0.11
CA ALA A 395 -13.77 28.20 1.06
C ALA A 395 -13.01 29.18 1.96
N TRP A 396 -11.81 28.79 2.40
CA TRP A 396 -10.92 29.65 3.18
C TRP A 396 -10.50 30.90 2.40
N ALA A 397 -10.10 30.75 1.15
CA ALA A 397 -9.70 31.86 0.28
C ALA A 397 -10.86 32.85 -0.01
N HIS A 398 -12.10 32.39 0.02
CA HIS A 398 -13.29 33.25 -0.07
C HIS A 398 -13.69 33.89 1.27
N GLY A 399 -12.86 33.77 2.30
CA GLY A 399 -13.10 34.36 3.62
C GLY A 399 -14.20 33.67 4.43
N ASN A 400 -14.57 32.42 4.12
CA ASN A 400 -15.54 31.67 4.90
C ASN A 400 -14.92 31.31 6.27
N PRO A 401 -15.45 31.82 7.41
CA PRO A 401 -14.90 31.54 8.74
C PRO A 401 -15.07 30.06 9.13
N GLN A 402 -16.04 29.35 8.53
CA GLN A 402 -16.28 27.92 8.74
C GLN A 402 -15.75 27.08 7.56
N TRP A 403 -14.64 27.46 6.97
CA TRP A 403 -14.03 26.80 5.82
C TRP A 403 -13.79 25.28 6.04
N PHE A 404 -13.62 24.86 7.27
CA PHE A 404 -13.42 23.46 7.67
C PHE A 404 -14.74 22.66 7.74
N ASN A 405 -15.90 23.32 7.74
CA ASN A 405 -17.23 22.71 7.84
C ASN A 405 -17.97 22.67 6.48
N VAL A 406 -17.21 22.66 5.38
CA VAL A 406 -17.80 22.52 4.05
C VAL A 406 -18.26 21.09 3.80
N HIS A 407 -19.34 20.95 3.00
CA HIS A 407 -19.80 19.62 2.61
C HIS A 407 -18.73 18.89 1.79
N LEU A 408 -18.24 17.74 2.30
CA LEU A 408 -17.28 16.87 1.64
C LEU A 408 -17.99 15.61 1.10
N LYS A 409 -17.51 15.12 -0.04
CA LYS A 409 -17.99 13.85 -0.58
C LYS A 409 -17.40 12.68 0.20
N GLU A 410 -18.12 11.58 0.24
CA GLU A 410 -17.59 10.32 0.76
C GLU A 410 -16.63 9.68 -0.24
N TRP A 411 -15.62 8.98 0.25
CA TRP A 411 -14.76 8.14 -0.56
C TRP A 411 -15.48 6.83 -0.88
N HIS A 412 -15.46 6.46 -2.14
CA HIS A 412 -16.00 5.19 -2.60
C HIS A 412 -14.85 4.31 -3.04
N ASP A 413 -14.83 3.09 -2.51
CA ASP A 413 -13.81 2.12 -2.90
C ASP A 413 -13.86 1.86 -4.41
N PRO A 414 -12.76 2.00 -5.13
CA PRO A 414 -12.72 1.62 -6.53
C PRO A 414 -12.97 0.12 -6.66
N ALA A 415 -13.44 -0.29 -7.85
CA ALA A 415 -13.70 -1.70 -8.13
C ALA A 415 -12.52 -2.57 -7.66
N GLN A 416 -12.83 -3.57 -6.85
CA GLN A 416 -11.82 -4.43 -6.26
C GLN A 416 -11.15 -5.26 -7.34
N PHE A 417 -9.84 -5.20 -7.41
CA PHE A 417 -9.04 -6.12 -8.19
C PHE A 417 -7.77 -6.49 -7.45
N MET A 418 -7.33 -7.73 -7.60
CA MET A 418 -6.06 -8.19 -7.07
C MET A 418 -5.18 -8.66 -8.23
N SER A 419 -3.99 -8.10 -8.34
CA SER A 419 -3.02 -8.53 -9.35
C SER A 419 -1.71 -8.93 -8.68
N VAL A 420 -1.27 -10.17 -8.92
CA VAL A 420 -0.02 -10.72 -8.39
C VAL A 420 0.87 -11.11 -9.56
N ALA A 421 2.03 -10.48 -9.65
CA ALA A 421 3.08 -10.88 -10.57
C ALA A 421 3.72 -12.17 -10.06
N MET A 422 3.98 -13.10 -10.96
CA MET A 422 4.61 -14.40 -10.67
C MET A 422 5.81 -14.60 -11.61
N GLY A 423 6.83 -13.77 -11.43
CA GLY A 423 7.92 -13.59 -12.37
C GLY A 423 7.59 -12.55 -13.46
N PRO A 424 8.55 -12.19 -14.34
CA PRO A 424 8.39 -11.13 -15.32
C PRO A 424 7.44 -11.48 -16.48
N SER A 425 7.19 -12.76 -16.72
CA SER A 425 6.37 -13.24 -17.85
C SER A 425 5.03 -13.84 -17.44
N ALA A 426 4.77 -14.00 -16.14
CA ALA A 426 3.56 -14.65 -15.64
C ALA A 426 2.90 -13.84 -14.51
N GLY A 427 1.62 -14.14 -14.26
CA GLY A 427 0.88 -13.53 -13.17
C GLY A 427 -0.59 -13.94 -13.18
N ILE A 428 -1.32 -13.41 -12.21
CA ILE A 428 -2.76 -13.62 -12.09
C ILE A 428 -3.38 -12.29 -11.68
N THR A 429 -4.45 -11.91 -12.37
CA THR A 429 -5.25 -10.74 -12.00
C THR A 429 -6.69 -11.17 -11.79
N ASP A 430 -7.20 -10.97 -10.60
CA ASP A 430 -8.59 -11.17 -10.24
C ASP A 430 -9.35 -9.87 -10.38
N THR A 431 -10.43 -9.90 -11.11
CA THR A 431 -11.35 -8.78 -11.30
C THR A 431 -12.74 -9.21 -10.80
N PRO A 432 -13.70 -8.30 -10.59
CA PRO A 432 -15.05 -8.68 -10.16
C PRO A 432 -15.74 -9.72 -11.06
N TRP A 433 -15.30 -9.85 -12.32
CA TRP A 433 -15.99 -10.69 -13.32
C TRP A 433 -15.19 -11.89 -13.78
N ILE A 434 -13.85 -11.76 -13.84
CA ILE A 434 -13.00 -12.80 -14.43
C ILE A 434 -11.60 -12.80 -13.84
N VAL A 435 -11.02 -14.01 -13.72
CA VAL A 435 -9.62 -14.19 -13.33
C VAL A 435 -8.76 -14.30 -14.59
N LEU A 436 -8.00 -13.27 -14.87
CA LEU A 436 -7.04 -13.18 -15.97
C LEU A 436 -5.78 -14.00 -15.66
N GLY A 437 -5.19 -14.56 -16.69
CA GLY A 437 -3.94 -15.35 -16.62
C GLY A 437 -2.69 -14.55 -16.97
N ASP A 438 -1.67 -15.26 -17.49
CA ASP A 438 -0.32 -14.74 -17.69
C ASP A 438 -0.24 -13.57 -18.66
N LEU A 439 -0.77 -13.71 -19.86
CA LEU A 439 -0.59 -12.70 -20.90
C LEU A 439 -1.19 -11.34 -20.51
N PRO A 440 -2.47 -11.24 -20.10
CA PRO A 440 -3.02 -9.96 -19.64
C PRO A 440 -2.27 -9.40 -18.43
N THR A 441 -1.96 -10.24 -17.43
CA THR A 441 -1.26 -9.79 -16.22
C THR A 441 0.19 -9.36 -16.52
N ARG A 442 0.86 -10.02 -17.49
CA ARG A 442 2.20 -9.63 -17.95
C ARG A 442 2.17 -8.22 -18.54
N ILE A 443 1.23 -7.94 -19.42
CA ILE A 443 1.10 -6.63 -20.08
C ILE A 443 0.74 -5.56 -19.07
N MET A 444 -0.21 -5.85 -18.18
CA MET A 444 -0.69 -4.89 -17.17
C MET A 444 0.34 -4.62 -16.08
N LYS A 445 0.98 -5.66 -15.55
CA LYS A 445 1.80 -5.53 -14.31
C LYS A 445 3.15 -6.25 -14.39
N SER A 446 3.17 -7.56 -14.76
CA SER A 446 4.32 -8.40 -14.42
C SER A 446 5.59 -8.02 -15.18
N ARG A 447 5.49 -7.46 -16.37
CA ARG A 447 6.65 -7.08 -17.19
C ARG A 447 7.50 -6.00 -16.52
N GLU A 448 6.88 -4.91 -16.06
CA GLU A 448 7.58 -3.70 -15.60
C GLU A 448 7.11 -3.24 -14.21
N LEU A 449 6.16 -3.95 -13.58
CA LEU A 449 5.62 -3.63 -12.26
C LEU A 449 5.15 -2.17 -12.14
N PHE A 450 4.63 -1.58 -13.24
CA PHE A 450 4.24 -0.16 -13.35
C PHE A 450 5.38 0.85 -13.13
N LEU A 451 6.65 0.43 -13.17
CA LEU A 451 7.79 1.32 -12.95
C LEU A 451 7.82 2.49 -13.94
N GLN A 452 7.63 2.24 -15.24
CA GLN A 452 7.60 3.30 -16.25
C GLN A 452 6.53 4.35 -15.95
N ARG A 453 5.35 3.91 -15.51
CA ARG A 453 4.27 4.82 -15.09
C ARG A 453 4.71 5.65 -13.88
N ARG A 454 5.33 5.04 -12.87
CA ARG A 454 5.78 5.74 -11.66
C ARG A 454 6.86 6.77 -11.97
N TYR A 455 7.82 6.45 -12.82
CA TYR A 455 8.83 7.41 -13.29
C TYR A 455 8.19 8.62 -13.96
N ARG A 456 7.19 8.40 -14.84
CA ARG A 456 6.44 9.50 -15.49
C ARG A 456 5.70 10.38 -14.48
N GLU A 457 5.07 9.79 -13.47
CA GLU A 457 4.39 10.51 -12.39
C GLU A 457 5.36 11.36 -11.54
N PHE A 458 6.64 10.99 -11.51
CA PHE A 458 7.72 11.74 -10.86
C PHE A 458 8.44 12.71 -11.80
N ASN A 459 7.96 12.88 -13.04
CA ASN A 459 8.63 13.66 -14.10
C ASN A 459 10.10 13.25 -14.30
N LEU A 460 10.36 11.94 -14.28
CA LEU A 460 11.66 11.33 -14.48
C LEU A 460 11.67 10.48 -15.75
N GLU A 461 12.81 10.42 -16.41
CA GLU A 461 13.04 9.48 -17.50
C GLU A 461 13.22 8.06 -16.95
N PHE A 462 12.50 7.09 -17.52
CA PHE A 462 12.63 5.70 -17.12
C PHE A 462 13.85 5.07 -17.79
N PRO A 463 14.84 4.58 -17.01
CA PRO A 463 16.09 4.06 -17.57
C PRO A 463 15.94 2.71 -18.29
N GLY A 464 14.72 2.15 -18.31
CA GLY A 464 14.47 0.79 -18.79
C GLY A 464 14.84 -0.28 -17.76
N VAL A 465 14.34 -1.50 -17.98
CA VAL A 465 14.77 -2.66 -17.17
C VAL A 465 16.00 -3.26 -17.86
N PRO A 466 17.17 -3.34 -17.17
CA PRO A 466 18.37 -3.93 -17.74
C PRO A 466 18.11 -5.35 -18.24
N LYS A 467 18.55 -5.65 -19.45
CA LYS A 467 18.48 -7.01 -19.99
C LYS A 467 19.62 -7.83 -19.38
N HIS A 468 19.29 -8.89 -18.68
CA HIS A 468 20.27 -9.84 -18.16
C HIS A 468 21.07 -10.43 -19.35
N LYS A 469 22.37 -10.16 -19.41
CA LYS A 469 23.27 -10.95 -20.26
C LYS A 469 23.43 -12.31 -19.57
N VAL A 470 22.72 -13.32 -20.01
CA VAL A 470 23.05 -14.70 -19.64
C VAL A 470 24.44 -14.97 -20.18
N ASN A 471 25.44 -14.96 -19.32
CA ASN A 471 26.74 -15.50 -19.66
C ASN A 471 26.57 -17.02 -19.82
N SER A 472 26.34 -17.46 -21.03
CA SER A 472 26.43 -18.87 -21.41
C SER A 472 27.92 -19.24 -21.50
N SER A 473 28.56 -19.35 -20.33
CA SER A 473 29.85 -20.04 -20.22
C SER A 473 29.58 -21.54 -20.01
N ASN A 474 29.12 -22.20 -21.06
CA ASN A 474 29.29 -23.62 -21.15
C ASN A 474 30.45 -23.87 -22.13
N SER A 475 31.61 -24.05 -21.55
CA SER A 475 32.77 -24.64 -22.21
C SER A 475 32.44 -26.07 -22.63
N SER A 476 32.19 -26.27 -23.92
CA SER A 476 32.35 -27.59 -24.51
C SER A 476 33.84 -27.81 -24.80
N MET A 477 34.49 -28.56 -23.91
CA MET A 477 35.68 -29.32 -24.31
C MET A 477 35.23 -30.36 -25.32
N ASN A 478 35.68 -30.24 -26.56
CA ASN A 478 36.11 -31.41 -27.30
C ASN A 478 36.83 -31.06 -28.61
N GLY A 479 38.04 -31.63 -28.78
CA GLY A 479 38.48 -32.27 -29.99
C GLY A 479 39.13 -31.43 -31.06
N ASN A 480 40.36 -31.22 -30.86
CA ASN A 480 41.40 -31.00 -31.87
C ASN A 480 41.26 -31.88 -33.11
N LYS A 481 41.21 -31.24 -34.35
CA LYS A 481 41.88 -31.74 -35.52
C LYS A 481 42.10 -30.59 -36.51
N GLY A 482 43.36 -30.32 -36.77
CA GLY A 482 43.82 -29.25 -37.64
C GLY A 482 43.59 -29.49 -39.13
N ARG A 483 43.50 -28.40 -39.85
CA ARG A 483 44.15 -28.27 -41.16
C ARG A 483 44.25 -26.82 -41.62
N SER A 484 45.52 -26.45 -41.86
CA SER A 484 45.98 -25.24 -42.51
C SER A 484 45.37 -25.04 -43.90
N LYS A 485 45.10 -23.78 -44.29
CA LYS A 485 45.72 -23.06 -45.40
C LYS A 485 45.01 -21.73 -45.72
N ASN A 486 45.77 -20.71 -45.54
CA ASN A 486 46.09 -19.56 -46.41
C ASN A 486 45.04 -18.87 -47.30
N ASN A 487 45.03 -17.59 -47.12
CA ASN A 487 45.17 -16.46 -48.03
C ASN A 487 43.95 -15.62 -48.45
N ALA A 488 44.15 -14.37 -48.11
CA ALA A 488 44.08 -13.21 -48.99
C ALA A 488 42.74 -12.53 -49.26
N SER A 489 42.66 -11.31 -48.75
CA SER A 489 42.19 -10.06 -49.34
C SER A 489 40.95 -10.07 -50.24
N SER A 490 39.97 -9.27 -49.88
CA SER A 490 39.56 -8.03 -50.54
C SER A 490 38.09 -7.67 -50.23
N SER A 491 37.94 -6.44 -49.81
CA SER A 491 36.89 -5.47 -50.03
C SER A 491 35.58 -5.92 -50.77
N ASN A 492 34.52 -5.37 -50.23
CA ASN A 492 33.32 -4.81 -50.82
C ASN A 492 31.99 -5.47 -50.49
N SER A 493 31.21 -4.63 -49.79
CA SER A 493 29.78 -4.41 -50.00
C SER A 493 28.91 -5.54 -50.58
N SER A 494 28.00 -6.00 -49.77
CA SER A 494 26.59 -6.13 -50.22
C SER A 494 25.67 -6.33 -49.00
N VAL A 495 24.81 -5.35 -48.82
CA VAL A 495 23.52 -5.43 -48.15
C VAL A 495 22.74 -6.52 -48.87
N LEU A 496 22.19 -7.49 -48.13
CA LEU A 496 20.83 -8.01 -48.40
C LEU A 496 20.46 -9.18 -47.47
N THR A 497 19.44 -8.92 -46.68
CA THR A 497 18.32 -9.82 -46.33
C THR A 497 18.62 -11.09 -45.54
N ARG A 498 18.37 -11.00 -44.24
CA ARG A 498 17.72 -12.05 -43.45
C ARG A 498 16.61 -11.42 -42.58
N THR A 499 15.56 -11.00 -43.24
CA THR A 499 14.25 -10.69 -42.67
C THR A 499 13.37 -11.92 -42.90
N GLY A 500 12.89 -12.52 -41.84
CA GLY A 500 11.91 -13.59 -42.03
C GLY A 500 11.42 -14.30 -40.78
N ARG A 501 12.09 -14.13 -39.60
CA ARG A 501 11.64 -14.82 -38.39
C ARG A 501 11.46 -13.93 -37.15
N ASP A 502 12.00 -12.71 -37.14
CA ASP A 502 11.85 -11.79 -36.00
C ASP A 502 10.63 -10.88 -36.15
N ASP A 503 10.16 -10.62 -37.38
CA ASP A 503 8.99 -9.78 -37.63
C ASP A 503 7.67 -10.44 -37.18
N ASP A 504 7.54 -11.75 -37.29
CA ASP A 504 6.36 -12.49 -36.80
C ASP A 504 6.22 -12.44 -35.27
N ARG A 505 7.32 -12.39 -34.53
CA ARG A 505 7.28 -12.20 -33.05
C ARG A 505 6.92 -10.76 -32.69
N PHE A 506 7.36 -9.79 -33.46
CA PHE A 506 7.05 -8.37 -33.25
C PHE A 506 5.59 -8.06 -33.62
N ILE A 507 5.08 -8.65 -34.67
CA ILE A 507 3.67 -8.51 -35.11
C ILE A 507 2.74 -9.14 -34.08
N ARG A 508 3.04 -10.33 -33.54
CA ARG A 508 2.28 -10.94 -32.45
C ARG A 508 2.30 -10.09 -31.20
N SER A 509 3.43 -9.46 -30.84
CA SER A 509 3.50 -8.56 -29.68
C SER A 509 2.70 -7.27 -29.87
N ALA A 510 2.59 -6.75 -31.08
CA ALA A 510 1.79 -5.57 -31.38
C ALA A 510 0.28 -5.88 -31.35
N GLU A 511 -0.12 -7.07 -31.78
CA GLU A 511 -1.50 -7.56 -31.72
C GLU A 511 -1.92 -7.86 -30.28
N ASP A 512 -1.04 -8.47 -29.49
CA ASP A 512 -1.20 -8.67 -28.05
C ASP A 512 -1.37 -7.34 -27.31
N ILE A 513 -0.61 -6.31 -27.67
CA ILE A 513 -0.73 -4.96 -27.09
C ILE A 513 -2.06 -4.33 -27.47
N ARG A 514 -2.51 -4.46 -28.72
CA ARG A 514 -3.83 -3.95 -29.16
C ARG A 514 -4.97 -4.67 -28.45
N GLN A 515 -4.90 -5.99 -28.28
CA GLN A 515 -5.91 -6.76 -27.54
C GLN A 515 -5.95 -6.35 -26.06
N ALA A 516 -4.79 -6.14 -25.42
CA ALA A 516 -4.75 -5.66 -24.04
C ALA A 516 -5.26 -4.22 -23.90
N GLN A 517 -4.95 -3.35 -24.86
CA GLN A 517 -5.48 -1.98 -24.89
C GLN A 517 -7.00 -1.98 -25.11
N ALA A 518 -7.51 -2.84 -25.98
CA ALA A 518 -8.95 -3.02 -26.18
C ALA A 518 -9.65 -3.54 -24.91
N LEU A 519 -9.03 -4.48 -24.18
CA LEU A 519 -9.54 -4.96 -22.89
C LEU A 519 -9.54 -3.88 -21.81
N VAL A 520 -8.52 -3.01 -21.75
CA VAL A 520 -8.47 -1.87 -20.83
C VAL A 520 -9.55 -0.85 -21.20
N GLN A 521 -9.72 -0.52 -22.47
CA GLN A 521 -10.78 0.37 -22.94
C GLN A 521 -12.18 -0.20 -22.69
N ALA A 522 -12.38 -1.50 -22.91
CA ALA A 522 -13.64 -2.17 -22.60
C ALA A 522 -13.94 -2.13 -21.09
N HIS A 523 -12.89 -2.27 -20.27
CA HIS A 523 -13.02 -2.14 -18.81
C HIS A 523 -13.40 -0.73 -18.36
N GLU A 524 -12.74 0.30 -18.91
CA GLU A 524 -13.06 1.71 -18.65
C GLU A 524 -14.49 2.06 -19.09
N GLN A 525 -14.93 1.55 -20.25
CA GLN A 525 -16.30 1.72 -20.73
C GLN A 525 -17.31 0.99 -19.84
N ALA A 526 -17.00 -0.22 -19.34
CA ALA A 526 -17.84 -0.95 -18.43
C ALA A 526 -17.98 -0.23 -17.07
N GLN A 527 -16.90 0.34 -16.56
CA GLN A 527 -16.92 1.17 -15.35
C GLN A 527 -17.77 2.44 -15.54
N ALA A 528 -17.65 3.11 -16.68
CA ALA A 528 -18.45 4.28 -17.00
C ALA A 528 -19.96 3.93 -17.08
N ARG A 529 -20.30 2.77 -17.68
CA ARG A 529 -21.69 2.28 -17.74
C ARG A 529 -22.23 1.91 -16.36
N ALA A 530 -21.42 1.25 -15.51
CA ALA A 530 -21.83 0.91 -14.15
C ALA A 530 -22.08 2.16 -13.30
N LEU A 531 -21.21 3.16 -13.41
CA LEU A 531 -21.36 4.45 -12.74
C LEU A 531 -22.63 5.19 -13.22
N HIS A 532 -22.90 5.16 -14.52
CA HIS A 532 -24.12 5.76 -15.11
C HIS A 532 -25.38 5.06 -14.61
N HIS A 533 -25.34 3.72 -14.49
CA HIS A 533 -26.46 2.92 -13.98
C HIS A 533 -26.72 3.18 -12.49
N GLU A 534 -25.66 3.31 -11.69
CA GLU A 534 -25.77 3.67 -10.28
C GLU A 534 -26.31 5.10 -10.09
N GLN A 535 -25.87 6.04 -10.91
CA GLN A 535 -26.44 7.40 -10.91
C GLN A 535 -27.91 7.41 -11.32
N ALA A 536 -28.32 6.59 -12.29
CA ALA A 536 -29.72 6.43 -12.68
C ALA A 536 -30.58 5.88 -11.53
N LYS A 537 -30.10 4.84 -10.83
CA LYS A 537 -30.76 4.29 -9.63
C LYS A 537 -30.92 5.33 -8.53
N LYS A 538 -29.91 6.14 -8.27
CA LYS A 538 -29.97 7.24 -7.28
C LYS A 538 -30.99 8.30 -7.67
N ARG A 539 -31.07 8.67 -8.95
CA ARG A 539 -32.10 9.61 -9.44
C ARG A 539 -33.50 9.08 -9.26
N THR A 540 -33.73 7.81 -9.58
CA THR A 540 -35.04 7.15 -9.37
C THR A 540 -35.38 7.12 -7.88
N HIS A 541 -34.44 6.82 -6.99
CA HIS A 541 -34.70 6.79 -5.55
C HIS A 541 -35.06 8.18 -4.99
N VAL A 542 -34.38 9.23 -5.46
CA VAL A 542 -34.69 10.62 -5.11
C VAL A 542 -36.10 11.01 -5.60
N GLN A 543 -36.46 10.62 -6.83
CA GLN A 543 -37.82 10.88 -7.36
C GLN A 543 -38.92 10.16 -6.56
N ILE A 544 -38.68 8.92 -6.18
CA ILE A 544 -39.61 8.16 -5.33
C ILE A 544 -39.75 8.85 -3.96
N HIS A 545 -38.66 9.28 -3.36
CA HIS A 545 -38.67 9.94 -2.06
C HIS A 545 -39.39 11.31 -2.13
N GLN A 546 -39.15 12.09 -3.19
CA GLN A 546 -39.88 13.36 -3.44
C GLN A 546 -41.36 13.13 -3.65
N HIS A 547 -41.75 12.07 -4.38
CA HIS A 547 -43.15 11.73 -4.59
C HIS A 547 -43.84 11.29 -3.28
N GLN A 548 -43.15 10.52 -2.43
CA GLN A 548 -43.62 10.16 -1.11
C GLN A 548 -43.80 11.36 -0.17
N GLN A 549 -42.83 12.30 -0.18
CA GLN A 549 -42.96 13.54 0.59
C GLN A 549 -44.12 14.41 0.11
N HIS A 550 -44.33 14.51 -1.21
CA HIS A 550 -45.45 15.24 -1.78
C HIS A 550 -46.79 14.60 -1.40
N GLN A 551 -46.91 13.26 -1.41
CA GLN A 551 -48.11 12.56 -0.92
C GLN A 551 -48.35 12.78 0.57
N GLN A 552 -47.31 12.79 1.39
CA GLN A 552 -47.44 13.09 2.82
C GLN A 552 -47.88 14.55 3.07
N GLN A 553 -47.40 15.50 2.29
CA GLN A 553 -47.83 16.90 2.36
C GLN A 553 -49.29 17.05 1.94
N LEU A 554 -49.75 16.34 0.90
CA LEU A 554 -51.15 16.31 0.48
C LEU A 554 -52.05 15.69 1.53
N LEU A 555 -51.60 14.67 2.25
CA LEU A 555 -52.34 14.08 3.37
C LEU A 555 -52.41 15.00 4.60
N ALA A 556 -51.31 15.74 4.87
CA ALA A 556 -51.25 16.70 5.98
C ALA A 556 -52.04 17.99 5.73
N SER A 557 -52.30 18.35 4.47
CA SER A 557 -53.10 19.52 4.09
C SER A 557 -54.61 19.26 4.07
N GLN A 558 -55.07 18.03 4.33
CA GLN A 558 -56.51 17.74 4.50
C GLN A 558 -56.94 18.11 5.93
N PRO A 559 -58.05 18.86 6.10
CA PRO A 559 -58.50 19.23 7.43
C PRO A 559 -58.84 17.99 8.25
N SER A 560 -58.33 17.94 9.47
CA SER A 560 -58.52 16.84 10.39
C SER A 560 -60.04 16.63 10.65
N ILE A 561 -60.50 15.38 10.60
CA ILE A 561 -61.92 14.99 10.82
C ILE A 561 -62.45 15.52 12.19
N SER A 562 -61.58 15.81 13.14
CA SER A 562 -61.93 16.39 14.44
C SER A 562 -62.41 17.86 14.34
N SER A 563 -61.98 18.65 13.36
CA SER A 563 -62.44 20.03 13.18
C SER A 563 -63.77 20.14 12.46
N ALA A 564 -64.17 19.11 11.70
CA ALA A 564 -65.46 19.06 11.02
C ALA A 564 -66.62 18.60 11.93
N LEU A 565 -66.34 17.97 13.07
CA LEU A 565 -67.33 17.50 14.04
C LEU A 565 -67.70 18.55 15.10
N SER A 566 -66.97 19.68 15.17
CA SER A 566 -67.26 20.75 16.14
C SER A 566 -68.14 21.88 15.60
N GLN A 567 -68.49 21.86 14.30
CA GLN A 567 -69.43 22.82 13.73
C GLN A 567 -70.74 22.05 13.33
N GLY A 568 -71.79 22.17 14.12
CA GLY A 568 -73.16 21.71 14.10
C GLY A 568 -73.77 21.26 12.76
N ALA A 569 -73.29 20.13 12.22
CA ALA A 569 -73.87 19.55 11.00
C ALA A 569 -75.03 18.59 11.33
N SER A 570 -76.19 18.70 10.61
CA SER A 570 -77.37 17.91 10.73
C SER A 570 -77.14 16.42 10.50
N SER A 571 -78.05 15.56 11.06
CA SER A 571 -77.96 14.09 11.07
C SER A 571 -77.82 13.40 9.70
N THR A 572 -78.20 14.05 8.62
CA THR A 572 -78.15 13.53 7.24
C THR A 572 -76.69 13.57 6.67
N SER A 573 -75.85 14.46 7.15
CA SER A 573 -74.46 14.54 6.70
C SER A 573 -73.55 13.48 7.34
N ARG A 574 -73.91 12.96 8.53
CA ARG A 574 -73.13 11.91 9.22
C ARG A 574 -73.24 10.56 8.51
N HIS A 575 -74.38 10.21 7.99
CA HIS A 575 -74.63 8.92 7.31
C HIS A 575 -73.84 8.83 5.98
N ASN A 576 -73.74 9.91 5.25
CA ASN A 576 -72.91 9.96 4.00
C ASN A 576 -71.43 9.90 4.22
N ILE A 577 -70.95 10.34 5.39
CA ILE A 577 -69.47 10.29 5.73
C ILE A 577 -69.13 8.86 6.14
N GLU A 578 -69.96 8.17 6.91
CA GLU A 578 -69.74 6.77 7.30
C GLU A 578 -69.80 5.79 6.11
N GLN A 579 -70.66 5.99 5.14
CA GLN A 579 -70.69 5.18 3.91
C GLN A 579 -69.40 5.40 3.05
N ARG A 580 -68.81 6.61 3.02
CA ARG A 580 -67.59 6.90 2.30
C ARG A 580 -66.35 6.30 3.00
N ILE A 581 -66.37 6.16 4.31
CA ILE A 581 -65.29 5.52 5.08
C ILE A 581 -65.30 3.99 4.86
N ARG A 582 -66.45 3.36 4.79
CA ARG A 582 -66.61 1.91 4.49
C ARG A 582 -66.21 1.55 3.06
N ALA A 583 -66.38 2.44 2.09
CA ALA A 583 -66.02 2.21 0.69
C ALA A 583 -64.51 2.34 0.42
N ARG A 584 -63.71 2.93 1.34
CA ARG A 584 -62.25 3.09 1.20
C ARG A 584 -61.41 2.08 1.98
N GLY A 585 -62.04 1.21 2.78
CA GLY A 585 -61.36 0.19 3.59
C GLY A 585 -61.03 -1.14 2.89
N GLY A 586 -61.23 -1.24 1.59
CA GLY A 586 -61.17 -2.51 0.87
C GLY A 586 -60.17 -2.58 -0.28
N VAL A 587 -58.93 -2.10 -0.09
CA VAL A 587 -57.83 -2.48 -1.00
C VAL A 587 -56.51 -2.43 -0.24
N ALA A 588 -56.19 -3.52 0.42
CA ALA A 588 -54.80 -3.80 0.80
C ALA A 588 -54.69 -5.33 0.94
N THR A 589 -54.21 -5.97 -0.08
CA THR A 589 -53.34 -7.18 -0.07
C THR A 589 -53.26 -7.69 -1.50
N ASN A 590 -52.07 -7.56 -2.06
CA ASN A 590 -51.38 -8.49 -2.93
C ASN A 590 -50.38 -7.73 -3.84
N ILE A 591 -49.15 -7.66 -3.42
CA ILE A 591 -48.01 -7.58 -4.36
C ILE A 591 -46.99 -8.59 -3.84
N GLU A 592 -47.01 -9.77 -4.49
CA GLU A 592 -45.92 -10.75 -4.44
C GLU A 592 -44.67 -10.17 -5.13
N ASN A 593 -43.53 -10.47 -4.54
CA ASN A 593 -42.20 -10.26 -5.15
C ASN A 593 -41.98 -11.15 -6.40
N PRO A 594 -41.18 -10.70 -7.34
CA PRO A 594 -40.09 -11.51 -7.85
C PRO A 594 -38.71 -10.94 -7.49
#